data_d97808c0d75c4da5f0e20d4599f088aa
#
_entry.id   d97808c0d75c4da5f0e20d4599f088aa
#
_cell.length_a   1.000
_cell.length_b   1.000
_cell.length_c   1.000
_cell.angle_alpha   90.00
_cell.angle_beta   90.00
_cell.angle_gamma   90.00
#
_symmetry.space_group_name_H-M   'P 1'
#
loop_
_entity.id
_entity.type
_entity.pdbx_description
1 polymer ?
#
loop_
_entity_poly.entity_id
_entity_poly.type
_entity_poly.pdbx_seq_one_letter_code
_entity_poly.pdbx_strand_id
1 'polypeptide(L)'
;MFEQVYSQDWELISDLNIVLIEQLRAALGLDQRPAVKASDFDLRKDPTDRLIDICQALNADTYLSGQDGVNYMDLERFQQSGIRVVIQDFNHPVYPQVFHDFQSHMSVVDLLFNCGRDSMEKIKDVNPKAC
;
A
#
# COMPACT_ATOMS: atom_id res chain seq x y z
N MET A 1 14.32 13.45 5.49
CA MET A 1 13.68 12.46 4.60
C MET A 1 13.47 13.03 3.20
N PHE A 2 12.47 13.85 2.94
CA PHE A 2 12.15 14.33 1.57
C PHE A 2 13.26 15.17 0.94
N GLU A 3 13.90 16.07 1.69
CA GLU A 3 15.01 16.87 1.19
C GLU A 3 16.12 16.00 0.58
N GLN A 4 16.52 14.92 1.26
CA GLN A 4 17.55 14.00 0.76
C GLN A 4 17.12 13.26 -0.51
N VAL A 5 15.84 12.92 -0.64
CA VAL A 5 15.32 12.25 -1.82
C VAL A 5 15.26 13.21 -3.01
N TYR A 6 14.75 14.41 -2.81
CA TYR A 6 14.59 15.38 -3.88
C TYR A 6 15.87 16.18 -4.24
N SER A 7 16.93 16.02 -3.47
CA SER A 7 18.25 16.56 -3.81
C SER A 7 19.07 15.64 -4.72
N GLN A 8 18.56 14.46 -5.05
CA GLN A 8 19.21 13.50 -5.95
C GLN A 8 18.63 13.61 -7.36
N ASP A 9 19.46 13.32 -8.35
CA ASP A 9 19.02 13.18 -9.73
C ASP A 9 18.45 11.78 -9.95
N TRP A 10 17.21 11.71 -10.42
CA TRP A 10 16.50 10.46 -10.69
C TRP A 10 16.28 10.29 -12.19
N GLU A 11 16.80 9.19 -12.75
CA GLU A 11 16.56 8.85 -14.16
C GLU A 11 15.17 8.25 -14.37
N LEU A 12 14.70 7.44 -13.40
CA LEU A 12 13.42 6.75 -13.48
C LEU A 12 12.50 7.16 -12.32
N ILE A 13 11.28 7.51 -12.63
CA ILE A 13 10.23 7.80 -11.64
C ILE A 13 9.95 6.59 -10.73
N SER A 14 10.12 5.36 -11.23
CA SER A 14 9.99 4.13 -10.45
C SER A 14 10.96 4.08 -9.29
N ASP A 15 12.22 4.48 -9.51
CA ASP A 15 13.26 4.41 -8.49
C ASP A 15 13.01 5.47 -7.39
N LEU A 16 12.64 6.69 -7.79
CA LEU A 16 12.17 7.72 -6.85
C LEU A 16 11.01 7.20 -6.01
N ASN A 17 9.98 6.61 -6.65
CA ASN A 17 8.80 6.11 -5.95
C ASN A 17 9.13 4.98 -4.98
N ILE A 18 10.01 4.06 -5.35
CA ILE A 18 10.44 2.96 -4.47
C ILE A 18 11.11 3.52 -3.21
N VAL A 19 12.05 4.46 -3.38
CA VAL A 19 12.72 5.08 -2.23
C VAL A 19 11.74 5.82 -1.33
N LEU A 20 10.78 6.57 -1.90
CA LEU A 20 9.75 7.25 -1.13
C LEU A 20 8.86 6.25 -0.35
N ILE A 21 8.43 5.16 -0.99
CA ILE A 21 7.62 4.10 -0.36
C ILE A 21 8.38 3.50 0.83
N GLU A 22 9.65 3.14 0.68
CA GLU A 22 10.45 2.56 1.76
C GLU A 22 10.63 3.54 2.92
N GLN A 23 10.87 4.82 2.65
CA GLN A 23 11.00 5.82 3.70
C GLN A 23 9.67 6.07 4.44
N LEU A 24 8.54 6.08 3.73
CA LEU A 24 7.22 6.22 4.33
C LEU A 24 6.86 4.98 5.16
N ARG A 25 7.18 3.78 4.68
CA ARG A 25 7.01 2.54 5.45
C ARG A 25 7.81 2.57 6.75
N ALA A 26 9.08 2.99 6.68
CA ALA A 26 9.92 3.14 7.87
C ALA A 26 9.36 4.18 8.86
N ALA A 27 8.88 5.32 8.36
CA ALA A 27 8.26 6.36 9.19
C ALA A 27 6.99 5.88 9.90
N LEU A 28 6.27 4.93 9.31
CA LEU A 28 5.07 4.31 9.89
C LEU A 28 5.37 3.04 10.71
N GLY A 29 6.64 2.61 10.80
CA GLY A 29 7.01 1.36 11.47
C GLY A 29 6.58 0.09 10.73
N LEU A 30 6.42 0.17 9.41
CA LEU A 30 6.00 -0.94 8.54
C LEU A 30 7.16 -1.60 7.77
N ASP A 31 8.39 -1.26 8.11
CA ASP A 31 9.62 -1.75 7.45
C ASP A 31 10.02 -3.17 7.87
N GLN A 32 9.36 -3.74 8.88
CA GLN A 32 9.64 -5.09 9.38
C GLN A 32 9.33 -6.21 8.35
N ARG A 33 8.52 -5.93 7.34
CA ARG A 33 8.20 -6.87 6.26
C ARG A 33 8.89 -6.41 4.98
N PRO A 34 9.62 -7.29 4.27
CA PRO A 34 10.25 -6.90 3.00
C PRO A 34 9.18 -6.52 1.97
N ALA A 35 9.46 -5.50 1.18
CA ALA A 35 8.75 -5.25 -0.06
C ALA A 35 9.50 -5.93 -1.21
N VAL A 36 8.76 -6.42 -2.18
CA VAL A 36 9.29 -7.05 -3.39
C VAL A 36 8.73 -6.33 -4.61
N LYS A 37 9.51 -6.29 -5.69
CA LYS A 37 9.07 -5.69 -6.94
C LYS A 37 8.40 -6.75 -7.80
N ALA A 38 7.24 -6.44 -8.39
CA ALA A 38 6.59 -7.34 -9.33
C ALA A 38 7.46 -7.64 -10.56
N SER A 39 8.39 -6.74 -10.90
CA SER A 39 9.37 -6.94 -11.97
C SER A 39 10.42 -8.02 -11.68
N ASP A 40 10.55 -8.46 -10.44
CA ASP A 40 11.52 -9.49 -10.05
C ASP A 40 10.99 -10.91 -10.30
N PHE A 41 9.74 -11.03 -10.78
CA PHE A 41 9.07 -12.28 -11.07
C PHE A 41 8.75 -12.41 -12.57
N ASP A 42 8.78 -13.65 -13.07
CA ASP A 42 8.23 -13.97 -14.39
C ASP A 42 6.71 -14.16 -14.28
N LEU A 43 5.98 -13.14 -14.70
CA LEU A 43 4.53 -13.06 -14.51
C LEU A 43 3.77 -13.11 -15.83
N ARG A 44 2.64 -13.79 -15.84
CA ARG A 44 1.72 -13.79 -16.98
C ARG A 44 1.21 -12.38 -17.30
N LYS A 45 0.80 -12.15 -18.54
CA LYS A 45 0.36 -10.81 -19.00
C LYS A 45 -1.08 -10.49 -18.60
N ASP A 46 -1.92 -11.52 -18.47
CA ASP A 46 -3.32 -11.33 -18.05
C ASP A 46 -3.39 -10.71 -16.65
N PRO A 47 -4.21 -9.69 -16.41
CA PRO A 47 -4.23 -8.97 -15.14
C PRO A 47 -4.55 -9.86 -13.92
N THR A 48 -5.52 -10.78 -14.05
CA THR A 48 -5.90 -11.70 -12.97
C THR A 48 -4.81 -12.73 -12.73
N ASP A 49 -4.31 -13.37 -13.79
CA ASP A 49 -3.24 -14.37 -13.68
C ASP A 49 -1.97 -13.77 -13.08
N ARG A 50 -1.63 -12.55 -13.46
CA ARG A 50 -0.48 -11.84 -12.91
C ARG A 50 -0.56 -11.70 -11.38
N LEU A 51 -1.73 -11.37 -10.84
CA LEU A 51 -1.92 -11.25 -9.40
C LEU A 51 -1.87 -12.62 -8.70
N ILE A 52 -2.41 -13.66 -9.34
CA ILE A 52 -2.33 -15.04 -8.87
C ILE A 52 -0.88 -15.50 -8.84
N ASP A 53 -0.10 -15.26 -9.89
CA ASP A 53 1.32 -15.62 -9.97
C ASP A 53 2.13 -14.95 -8.84
N ILE A 54 1.88 -13.68 -8.55
CA ILE A 54 2.54 -12.97 -7.44
C ILE A 54 2.20 -13.64 -6.10
N CYS A 55 0.93 -13.97 -5.85
CA CYS A 55 0.53 -14.65 -4.63
C CYS A 55 1.23 -16.01 -4.50
N GLN A 56 1.27 -16.79 -5.56
CA GLN A 56 1.94 -18.10 -5.58
C GLN A 56 3.45 -17.99 -5.36
N ALA A 57 4.11 -17.04 -6.02
CA ALA A 57 5.55 -16.79 -5.85
C ALA A 57 5.92 -16.40 -4.41
N LEU A 58 5.00 -15.75 -3.71
CA LEU A 58 5.15 -15.33 -2.32
C LEU A 58 4.59 -16.34 -1.31
N ASN A 59 4.08 -17.50 -1.76
CA ASN A 59 3.37 -18.48 -0.94
C ASN A 59 2.22 -17.86 -0.13
N ALA A 60 1.51 -16.89 -0.73
CA ALA A 60 0.38 -16.23 -0.11
C ALA A 60 -0.93 -16.97 -0.48
N ASP A 61 -1.75 -17.26 0.51
CA ASP A 61 -3.08 -17.85 0.38
C ASP A 61 -4.20 -16.81 0.33
N THR A 62 -3.85 -15.55 0.51
CA THR A 62 -4.80 -14.44 0.58
C THR A 62 -4.26 -13.23 -0.19
N TYR A 63 -5.10 -12.67 -1.05
CA TYR A 63 -4.85 -11.42 -1.77
C TYR A 63 -5.72 -10.31 -1.17
N LEU A 64 -5.08 -9.25 -0.67
CA LEU A 64 -5.78 -8.04 -0.20
C LEU A 64 -5.93 -7.07 -1.36
N SER A 65 -7.17 -6.77 -1.73
CA SER A 65 -7.51 -5.85 -2.82
C SER A 65 -8.13 -4.56 -2.31
N GLY A 66 -7.89 -3.46 -3.00
CA GLY A 66 -8.73 -2.26 -2.86
C GLY A 66 -10.16 -2.51 -3.32
N GLN A 67 -11.08 -1.58 -2.99
CA GLN A 67 -12.51 -1.71 -3.27
C GLN A 67 -12.81 -1.87 -4.78
N ASP A 68 -12.05 -1.22 -5.65
CA ASP A 68 -12.25 -1.26 -7.10
C ASP A 68 -11.74 -2.56 -7.75
N GLY A 69 -11.01 -3.39 -7.02
CA GLY A 69 -10.42 -4.63 -7.54
C GLY A 69 -11.43 -5.59 -8.14
N VAL A 70 -12.62 -5.68 -7.54
CA VAL A 70 -13.71 -6.53 -8.01
C VAL A 70 -14.21 -6.20 -9.42
N ASN A 71 -13.93 -4.98 -9.91
CA ASN A 71 -14.39 -4.51 -11.21
C ASN A 71 -13.58 -5.08 -12.39
N TYR A 72 -12.34 -5.57 -12.12
CA TYR A 72 -11.43 -6.04 -13.17
C TYR A 72 -10.79 -7.41 -12.91
N MET A 73 -10.97 -7.96 -11.69
CA MET A 73 -10.44 -9.27 -11.34
C MET A 73 -11.49 -10.37 -11.56
N ASP A 74 -11.04 -11.50 -12.05
CA ASP A 74 -11.84 -12.73 -12.12
C ASP A 74 -11.70 -13.49 -10.78
N LEU A 75 -12.68 -13.33 -9.90
CA LEU A 75 -12.68 -13.93 -8.56
C LEU A 75 -12.78 -15.46 -8.60
N GLU A 76 -13.40 -16.04 -9.63
CA GLU A 76 -13.50 -17.50 -9.79
C GLU A 76 -12.12 -18.11 -10.03
N ARG A 77 -11.28 -17.46 -10.83
CA ARG A 77 -9.89 -17.91 -11.09
C ARG A 77 -9.02 -17.86 -9.82
N PHE A 78 -9.20 -16.85 -8.97
CA PHE A 78 -8.56 -16.82 -7.65
C PHE A 78 -8.97 -18.00 -6.80
N GLN A 79 -10.27 -18.29 -6.73
CA GLN A 79 -10.79 -19.42 -5.96
C GLN A 79 -10.26 -20.76 -6.49
N GLN A 80 -10.24 -20.97 -7.81
CA GLN A 80 -9.68 -22.16 -8.45
C GLN A 80 -8.20 -22.33 -8.18
N SER A 81 -7.48 -21.22 -7.97
CA SER A 81 -6.05 -21.21 -7.62
C SER A 81 -5.79 -21.35 -6.11
N GLY A 82 -6.83 -21.52 -5.30
CA GLY A 82 -6.71 -21.66 -3.84
C GLY A 82 -6.37 -20.37 -3.10
N ILE A 83 -6.56 -19.21 -3.74
CA ILE A 83 -6.24 -17.90 -3.17
C ILE A 83 -7.54 -17.19 -2.81
N ARG A 84 -7.66 -16.81 -1.54
CA ARG A 84 -8.79 -16.01 -1.05
C ARG A 84 -8.57 -14.53 -1.36
N VAL A 85 -9.58 -13.88 -1.94
CA VAL A 85 -9.58 -12.42 -2.11
C VAL A 85 -10.29 -11.78 -0.93
N VAL A 86 -9.63 -10.80 -0.30
CA VAL A 86 -10.19 -9.95 0.75
C VAL A 86 -10.23 -8.53 0.23
N ILE A 87 -11.40 -7.92 0.28
CA ILE A 87 -11.57 -6.53 -0.12
C ILE A 87 -11.31 -5.63 1.11
N GLN A 88 -10.43 -4.66 0.94
CA GLN A 88 -10.09 -3.72 1.99
C GLN A 88 -11.29 -2.81 2.29
N ASP A 89 -11.67 -2.74 3.56
CA ASP A 89 -12.62 -1.77 4.09
C ASP A 89 -11.83 -0.77 4.95
N PHE A 90 -11.37 0.31 4.28
CA PHE A 90 -10.52 1.31 4.92
C PHE A 90 -11.33 2.56 5.27
N ASN A 91 -11.31 2.92 6.55
CA ASN A 91 -11.88 4.16 7.05
C ASN A 91 -10.77 5.22 7.19
N HIS A 92 -10.97 6.36 6.55
CA HIS A 92 -9.99 7.45 6.63
C HIS A 92 -10.00 8.07 8.03
N PRO A 93 -8.84 8.17 8.72
CA PRO A 93 -8.77 8.79 10.04
C PRO A 93 -9.02 10.29 9.97
N VAL A 94 -9.66 10.84 10.99
CA VAL A 94 -9.78 12.28 11.19
C VAL A 94 -8.70 12.72 12.17
N TYR A 95 -7.93 13.73 11.80
CA TYR A 95 -6.81 14.25 12.59
C TYR A 95 -6.69 15.77 12.42
N PRO A 96 -6.08 16.50 13.38
CA PRO A 96 -5.82 17.92 13.23
C PRO A 96 -4.90 18.18 12.01
N GLN A 97 -5.29 19.13 11.17
CA GLN A 97 -4.48 19.64 10.07
C GLN A 97 -4.08 21.10 10.33
N VAL A 98 -2.97 21.54 9.76
CA VAL A 98 -2.42 22.90 10.00
C VAL A 98 -3.39 23.98 9.52
N PHE A 99 -4.10 23.75 8.43
CA PHE A 99 -5.06 24.70 7.88
C PHE A 99 -6.48 24.35 8.32
N HIS A 100 -7.36 25.37 8.32
CA HIS A 100 -8.74 25.24 8.75
C HIS A 100 -9.52 24.27 7.84
N ASP A 101 -10.54 23.61 8.42
CA ASP A 101 -11.43 22.65 7.78
C ASP A 101 -10.72 21.38 7.30
N PHE A 102 -10.97 20.28 8.02
CA PHE A 102 -10.39 18.98 7.71
C PHE A 102 -10.67 18.54 6.28
N GLN A 103 -9.61 18.23 5.54
CA GLN A 103 -9.68 17.65 4.21
C GLN A 103 -9.39 16.15 4.29
N SER A 104 -10.39 15.33 3.97
CA SER A 104 -10.24 13.89 3.93
C SER A 104 -9.49 13.42 2.68
N HIS A 105 -9.03 12.17 2.68
CA HIS A 105 -8.38 11.51 1.54
C HIS A 105 -7.08 12.18 1.08
N MET A 106 -6.42 12.86 1.99
CA MET A 106 -5.07 13.36 1.76
C MET A 106 -4.04 12.22 1.79
N SER A 107 -2.87 12.46 1.23
CA SER A 107 -1.76 11.51 1.26
C SER A 107 -1.36 11.15 2.70
N VAL A 108 -0.80 9.96 2.90
CA VAL A 108 -0.17 9.57 4.16
C VAL A 108 0.95 10.53 4.59
N VAL A 109 1.52 11.28 3.65
CA VAL A 109 2.48 12.35 3.91
C VAL A 109 1.85 13.47 4.75
N ASP A 110 0.60 13.86 4.44
CA ASP A 110 -0.13 14.86 5.22
C ASP A 110 -0.36 14.36 6.66
N LEU A 111 -0.78 13.11 6.82
CA LEU A 111 -0.93 12.49 8.14
C LEU A 111 0.39 12.51 8.93
N LEU A 112 1.50 12.11 8.30
CA LEU A 112 2.82 12.10 8.94
C LEU A 112 3.29 13.49 9.35
N PHE A 113 3.04 14.52 8.55
CA PHE A 113 3.40 15.90 8.90
C PHE A 113 2.54 16.46 10.03
N ASN A 114 1.28 16.07 10.12
CA ASN A 114 0.36 16.57 11.15
C ASN A 114 0.42 15.75 12.46
N CYS A 115 0.65 14.44 12.39
CA CYS A 115 0.60 13.53 13.54
C CYS A 115 1.94 12.90 13.94
N GLY A 116 2.95 13.00 13.09
CA GLY A 116 4.29 12.46 13.40
C GLY A 116 4.23 10.97 13.77
N ARG A 117 4.77 10.62 14.95
CA ARG A 117 4.84 9.23 15.43
C ARG A 117 3.49 8.60 15.74
N ASP A 118 2.45 9.41 15.96
CA ASP A 118 1.10 8.93 16.28
C ASP A 118 0.30 8.56 15.02
N SER A 119 0.87 8.76 13.83
CA SER A 119 0.19 8.52 12.55
C SER A 119 -0.36 7.11 12.40
N MET A 120 0.43 6.09 12.78
CA MET A 120 -0.02 4.71 12.70
C MET A 120 -1.14 4.39 13.71
N GLU A 121 -1.09 4.97 14.90
CA GLU A 121 -2.16 4.85 15.90
C GLU A 121 -3.47 5.43 15.37
N LYS A 122 -3.43 6.62 14.76
CA LYS A 122 -4.61 7.23 14.12
C LYS A 122 -5.25 6.34 13.06
N ILE A 123 -4.43 5.64 12.24
CA ILE A 123 -4.94 4.69 11.26
C ILE A 123 -5.60 3.49 11.96
N LYS A 124 -4.96 2.92 12.98
CA LYS A 124 -5.44 1.74 13.70
C LYS A 124 -6.73 1.98 14.47
N ASP A 125 -6.89 3.16 15.07
CA ASP A 125 -8.06 3.53 15.86
C ASP A 125 -9.37 3.39 15.07
N VAL A 126 -9.34 3.71 13.79
CA VAL A 126 -10.53 3.64 12.91
C VAL A 126 -10.55 2.38 12.03
N ASN A 127 -9.47 1.59 12.03
CA ASN A 127 -9.33 0.35 11.26
C ASN A 127 -8.82 -0.80 12.15
N PRO A 128 -9.54 -1.21 13.20
CA PRO A 128 -9.06 -2.17 14.19
C PRO A 128 -8.77 -3.56 13.63
N LYS A 129 -9.25 -3.89 12.43
CA LYS A 129 -9.01 -5.17 11.74
C LYS A 129 -7.85 -5.11 10.74
N ALA A 130 -7.18 -3.98 10.59
CA ALA A 130 -6.10 -3.78 9.61
C ALA A 130 -4.72 -4.24 10.12
N CYS A 131 -4.66 -4.96 11.24
CA CYS A 131 -3.42 -5.44 11.86
C CYS A 131 -3.41 -6.95 11.98
#